data_057d8304981cbaf7aa173ae7815ae281
#
_entry.id   057d8304981cbaf7aa173ae7815ae281
#
_cell.length_a   1.000
_cell.length_b   1.000
_cell.length_c   1.000
_cell.angle_alpha   90.00
_cell.angle_beta   90.00
_cell.angle_gamma   90.00
#
_symmetry.space_group_name_H-M   'P 1'
#
loop_
_entity.id
_entity.type
_entity.pdbx_description
1 polymer ?
#
loop_
_entity_poly.entity_id
_entity_poly.type
_entity_poly.pdbx_seq_one_letter_code
_entity_poly.pdbx_strand_id
1 'polypeptide(L)'
;MSIITPDIVRPDRALIEGLRTIGSATAAGELYKLGIKNPHMAGLTTWNKGQSVVGPALTLQWMPKREDLTANHEYADTELQLHRHAMYHTQPGDIIVVDARGDMAAGVFGEMMLTYFKGRGGIGVVIDGCVRDWPHVEPLGLGMWMRGVTPNHGWQHTIMPFAVNVPIACAGVLVMPGDIIIADNDGAIVVPVKLAPELIKKAQEKNEWEEFTRLKLAAGGDLRKYYPLNAEAQAEYEAWLSEQHQPHVSKPAPRARKRTKKTE
;
A
#
# COMPACT_ATOMS: atom_id res chain seq x y z
N MET A 1 15.63 29.00 14.48
CA MET A 1 14.98 28.03 15.38
C MET A 1 14.68 26.79 14.56
N SER A 2 15.05 25.59 15.02
CA SER A 2 14.68 24.35 14.32
C SER A 2 13.17 24.11 14.49
N ILE A 3 12.47 23.80 13.38
CA ILE A 3 11.06 23.40 13.43
C ILE A 3 11.02 21.96 14.00
N ILE A 4 10.18 21.73 15.01
CA ILE A 4 9.94 20.41 15.56
C ILE A 4 8.58 19.93 14.99
N THR A 5 8.60 18.85 14.24
CA THR A 5 7.39 18.21 13.71
C THR A 5 7.13 16.89 14.44
N PRO A 6 5.86 16.51 14.65
CA PRO A 6 5.53 15.24 15.31
C PRO A 6 5.93 14.03 14.47
N ASP A 7 6.35 12.94 15.12
CA ASP A 7 6.43 11.63 14.46
C ASP A 7 5.09 10.90 14.59
N ILE A 8 4.91 9.84 13.81
CA ILE A 8 3.73 8.97 13.87
C ILE A 8 3.88 7.89 14.94
N VAL A 9 2.76 7.39 15.43
CA VAL A 9 2.72 6.11 16.16
C VAL A 9 2.58 5.01 15.11
N ARG A 10 3.63 4.22 14.95
CA ARG A 10 3.61 3.10 13.99
C ARG A 10 2.84 1.92 14.56
N PRO A 11 1.97 1.28 13.75
CA PRO A 11 1.26 0.07 14.16
C PRO A 11 2.21 -1.10 14.41
N ASP A 12 1.75 -2.09 15.15
CA ASP A 12 2.49 -3.33 15.36
C ASP A 12 2.89 -3.96 14.01
N ARG A 13 4.14 -4.39 13.93
CA ARG A 13 4.67 -5.06 12.74
C ARG A 13 3.87 -6.30 12.35
N ALA A 14 3.32 -7.03 13.31
CA ALA A 14 2.48 -8.19 13.03
C ALA A 14 1.23 -7.84 12.22
N LEU A 15 0.64 -6.66 12.41
CA LEU A 15 -0.49 -6.18 11.60
C LEU A 15 -0.07 -5.90 10.16
N ILE A 16 1.08 -5.26 9.98
CA ILE A 16 1.63 -4.99 8.64
C ILE A 16 1.89 -6.30 7.88
N GLU A 17 2.55 -7.27 8.53
CA GLU A 17 2.84 -8.57 7.92
C GLU A 17 1.55 -9.35 7.61
N GLY A 18 0.56 -9.33 8.49
CA GLY A 18 -0.74 -9.98 8.26
C GLY A 18 -1.51 -9.38 7.08
N LEU A 19 -1.33 -8.10 6.79
CA LEU A 19 -1.98 -7.42 5.66
C LEU A 19 -1.23 -7.57 4.33
N ARG A 20 0.05 -7.99 4.32
CA ARG A 20 0.86 -8.07 3.09
C ARG A 20 0.33 -9.01 2.01
N THR A 21 -0.42 -10.01 2.41
CA THR A 21 -1.02 -10.99 1.48
C THR A 21 -2.42 -10.59 1.03
N ILE A 22 -2.91 -9.43 1.50
CA ILE A 22 -4.25 -8.95 1.22
C ILE A 22 -4.16 -7.83 0.18
N GLY A 23 -4.71 -8.06 -1.02
CA GLY A 23 -4.79 -7.05 -2.06
C GLY A 23 -5.77 -5.92 -1.70
N SER A 24 -5.55 -4.75 -2.30
CA SER A 24 -6.36 -3.54 -2.07
C SER A 24 -7.85 -3.79 -2.34
N ALA A 25 -8.20 -4.54 -3.39
CA ALA A 25 -9.58 -4.88 -3.74
C ALA A 25 -10.27 -5.72 -2.66
N THR A 26 -9.61 -6.77 -2.15
CA THR A 26 -10.15 -7.59 -1.05
C THR A 26 -10.31 -6.77 0.21
N ALA A 27 -9.30 -5.99 0.57
CA ALA A 27 -9.33 -5.15 1.76
C ALA A 27 -10.44 -4.09 1.67
N ALA A 28 -10.64 -3.44 0.52
CA ALA A 28 -11.72 -2.46 0.32
C ALA A 28 -13.09 -3.11 0.52
N GLY A 29 -13.32 -4.30 -0.04
CA GLY A 29 -14.58 -5.03 0.11
C GLY A 29 -14.88 -5.42 1.57
N GLU A 30 -13.89 -5.89 2.30
CA GLU A 30 -14.06 -6.25 3.71
C GLU A 30 -14.20 -5.01 4.61
N LEU A 31 -13.44 -3.93 4.35
CA LEU A 31 -13.61 -2.65 5.03
C LEU A 31 -15.02 -2.08 4.85
N TYR A 32 -15.61 -2.24 3.63
CA TYR A 32 -16.99 -1.81 3.38
C TYR A 32 -17.97 -2.53 4.32
N LYS A 33 -17.81 -3.83 4.54
CA LYS A 33 -18.63 -4.63 5.48
C LYS A 33 -18.40 -4.20 6.93
N LEU A 34 -17.17 -3.75 7.27
CA LEU A 34 -16.80 -3.22 8.57
C LEU A 34 -17.23 -1.75 8.79
N GLY A 35 -17.94 -1.15 7.83
CA GLY A 35 -18.50 0.19 7.94
C GLY A 35 -17.65 1.32 7.32
N ILE A 36 -16.46 1.04 6.81
CA ILE A 36 -15.63 2.01 6.08
C ILE A 36 -16.03 1.98 4.60
N LYS A 37 -16.82 2.96 4.18
CA LYS A 37 -17.46 2.96 2.86
C LYS A 37 -16.57 3.54 1.74
N ASN A 38 -15.60 4.36 2.06
CA ASN A 38 -14.75 5.02 1.07
C ASN A 38 -13.28 5.03 1.53
N PRO A 39 -12.59 3.86 1.52
CA PRO A 39 -11.17 3.80 1.87
C PRO A 39 -10.23 4.11 0.69
N HIS A 40 -10.73 4.15 -0.56
CA HIS A 40 -9.94 4.24 -1.78
C HIS A 40 -9.64 5.68 -2.15
N MET A 41 -8.37 6.01 -2.29
CA MET A 41 -7.86 7.30 -2.77
C MET A 41 -8.00 7.37 -4.30
N ALA A 42 -9.22 7.69 -4.74
CA ALA A 42 -9.62 7.64 -6.15
C ALA A 42 -8.89 8.68 -7.02
N GLY A 43 -8.66 8.31 -8.29
CA GLY A 43 -8.00 9.19 -9.27
C GLY A 43 -6.48 9.21 -9.18
N LEU A 44 -5.90 8.44 -8.26
CA LEU A 44 -4.47 8.15 -8.25
C LEU A 44 -4.21 6.88 -9.08
N THR A 45 -3.17 6.92 -9.90
CA THR A 45 -2.77 5.76 -10.72
C THR A 45 -1.42 5.24 -10.28
N THR A 46 -1.19 3.93 -10.41
CA THR A 46 0.13 3.36 -10.19
C THR A 46 1.06 3.71 -11.35
N TRP A 47 2.24 4.22 -11.03
CA TRP A 47 3.28 4.59 -12.00
C TRP A 47 4.37 3.51 -12.10
N ASN A 48 4.59 2.73 -11.06
CA ASN A 48 5.48 1.56 -11.05
C ASN A 48 4.63 0.28 -10.95
N LYS A 49 4.17 -0.23 -12.10
CA LYS A 49 3.32 -1.41 -12.19
C LYS A 49 3.99 -2.64 -11.57
N GLY A 50 3.17 -3.48 -10.93
CA GLY A 50 3.63 -4.71 -10.27
C GLY A 50 4.16 -4.50 -8.86
N GLN A 51 4.20 -3.26 -8.37
CA GLN A 51 4.50 -2.99 -6.97
C GLN A 51 3.26 -3.23 -6.11
N SER A 52 3.46 -3.87 -4.96
CA SER A 52 2.47 -3.99 -3.89
C SER A 52 3.15 -3.66 -2.57
N VAL A 53 2.57 -2.72 -1.83
CA VAL A 53 3.14 -2.23 -0.57
C VAL A 53 2.08 -2.18 0.53
N VAL A 54 2.52 -2.49 1.75
CA VAL A 54 1.72 -2.33 2.97
C VAL A 54 2.60 -1.68 4.03
N GLY A 55 2.17 -0.55 4.57
CA GLY A 55 2.97 0.17 5.57
C GLY A 55 2.22 1.34 6.22
N PRO A 56 2.77 1.89 7.32
CA PRO A 56 2.18 3.04 8.00
C PRO A 56 2.34 4.34 7.22
N ALA A 57 1.35 5.21 7.32
CA ALA A 57 1.28 6.49 6.65
C ALA A 57 2.07 7.58 7.40
N LEU A 58 3.16 8.08 6.82
CA LEU A 58 3.67 9.41 7.10
C LEU A 58 2.84 10.42 6.30
N THR A 59 2.17 11.35 6.95
CA THR A 59 1.27 12.28 6.27
C THR A 59 1.91 13.64 6.08
N LEU A 60 1.70 14.23 4.90
CA LEU A 60 2.15 15.58 4.56
C LEU A 60 0.99 16.36 3.93
N GLN A 61 0.67 17.51 4.52
CA GLN A 61 -0.36 18.41 4.03
C GLN A 61 0.28 19.56 3.25
N TRP A 62 -0.25 19.83 2.06
CA TRP A 62 0.01 21.05 1.31
C TRP A 62 -1.24 21.95 1.32
N MET A 63 -1.03 23.26 1.30
CA MET A 63 -2.09 24.27 1.26
C MET A 63 -1.83 25.26 0.13
N PRO A 64 -2.88 25.97 -0.33
CA PRO A 64 -2.69 27.07 -1.28
C PRO A 64 -1.68 28.07 -0.74
N LYS A 65 -0.79 28.50 -1.63
CA LYS A 65 0.25 29.49 -1.29
C LYS A 65 -0.39 30.84 -0.97
N ARG A 66 0.12 31.45 0.10
CA ARG A 66 -0.21 32.84 0.48
C ARG A 66 1.09 33.60 0.66
N GLU A 67 1.29 34.63 -0.12
CA GLU A 67 2.54 35.40 -0.21
C GLU A 67 2.86 36.16 1.08
N ASP A 68 1.83 36.48 1.89
CA ASP A 68 2.00 37.14 3.20
C ASP A 68 2.52 36.14 4.28
N LEU A 69 2.33 34.83 4.08
CA LEU A 69 2.80 33.76 4.98
C LEU A 69 4.07 33.09 4.49
N THR A 70 4.39 33.19 3.19
CA THR A 70 5.51 32.53 2.56
C THR A 70 6.57 33.55 2.16
N ALA A 71 7.61 33.66 2.95
CA ALA A 71 8.74 34.53 2.59
C ALA A 71 9.68 33.79 1.60
N ASN A 72 10.16 34.52 0.58
CA ASN A 72 11.09 33.94 -0.41
C ASN A 72 12.38 33.33 0.18
N HIS A 73 12.78 33.76 1.37
CA HIS A 73 13.94 33.24 2.07
C HIS A 73 13.72 31.86 2.70
N GLU A 74 12.47 31.41 2.91
CA GLU A 74 12.18 30.05 3.43
C GLU A 74 12.70 28.96 2.51
N TYR A 75 12.77 29.21 1.19
CA TYR A 75 13.38 28.26 0.27
C TYR A 75 14.92 28.19 0.42
N ALA A 76 15.56 29.28 0.86
CA ALA A 76 17.00 29.29 1.09
C ALA A 76 17.41 28.53 2.37
N ASP A 77 16.52 28.48 3.37
CA ASP A 77 16.73 27.69 4.58
C ASP A 77 15.98 26.36 4.49
N THR A 78 16.74 25.28 4.29
CA THR A 78 16.18 23.93 4.13
C THR A 78 15.44 23.44 5.37
N GLU A 79 15.77 23.94 6.56
CA GLU A 79 15.11 23.59 7.81
C GLU A 79 13.72 24.23 7.98
N LEU A 80 13.37 25.20 7.14
CA LEU A 80 12.02 25.76 7.07
C LEU A 80 11.11 25.02 6.08
N GLN A 81 11.65 24.07 5.32
CA GLN A 81 10.94 23.32 4.29
C GLN A 81 10.24 22.09 4.88
N LEU A 82 8.99 22.22 5.33
CA LEU A 82 8.24 21.17 6.02
C LEU A 82 8.14 19.84 5.25
N HIS A 83 8.16 19.85 3.92
CA HIS A 83 8.16 18.60 3.14
C HIS A 83 9.43 17.76 3.35
N ARG A 84 10.56 18.37 3.75
CA ARG A 84 11.76 17.64 4.17
C ARG A 84 11.57 16.99 5.53
N HIS A 85 10.88 17.66 6.45
CA HIS A 85 10.62 17.11 7.78
C HIS A 85 9.81 15.81 7.72
N ALA A 86 8.85 15.68 6.79
CA ALA A 86 8.17 14.41 6.57
C ALA A 86 9.15 13.28 6.21
N MET A 87 10.19 13.59 5.39
CA MET A 87 11.23 12.61 5.03
C MET A 87 12.15 12.26 6.20
N TYR A 88 12.42 13.23 7.11
CA TYR A 88 13.31 12.99 8.26
C TYR A 88 12.73 11.94 9.23
N HIS A 89 11.41 11.83 9.33
CA HIS A 89 10.74 10.83 10.16
C HIS A 89 10.76 9.41 9.57
N THR A 90 11.18 9.23 8.31
CA THR A 90 11.12 7.94 7.62
C THR A 90 11.87 6.84 8.38
N GLN A 91 11.16 5.73 8.59
CA GLN A 91 11.71 4.45 9.08
C GLN A 91 11.42 3.33 8.06
N PRO A 92 12.13 2.19 8.15
CA PRO A 92 11.91 1.07 7.23
C PRO A 92 10.46 0.58 7.22
N GLY A 93 9.88 0.54 6.02
CA GLY A 93 8.50 0.11 5.80
C GLY A 93 7.47 1.24 5.75
N ASP A 94 7.86 2.49 5.98
CA ASP A 94 6.93 3.63 5.92
C ASP A 94 6.49 3.94 4.48
N ILE A 95 5.27 4.45 4.37
CA ILE A 95 4.68 4.99 3.15
C ILE A 95 4.38 6.47 3.37
N ILE A 96 4.87 7.34 2.50
CA ILE A 96 4.52 8.77 2.59
C ILE A 96 3.24 9.05 1.81
N VAL A 97 2.27 9.69 2.47
CA VAL A 97 0.97 10.06 1.90
C VAL A 97 0.84 11.57 1.89
N VAL A 98 0.60 12.14 0.72
CA VAL A 98 0.62 13.59 0.51
C VAL A 98 -0.72 14.09 0.00
N ASP A 99 -1.34 14.98 0.77
CA ASP A 99 -2.43 15.82 0.29
C ASP A 99 -1.83 17.05 -0.43
N ALA A 100 -1.65 16.94 -1.73
CA ALA A 100 -1.26 18.07 -2.59
C ALA A 100 -2.47 18.67 -3.32
N ARG A 101 -3.70 18.42 -2.84
CA ARG A 101 -4.96 19.04 -3.28
C ARG A 101 -5.28 18.85 -4.76
N GLY A 102 -4.78 17.77 -5.38
CA GLY A 102 -4.94 17.53 -6.81
C GLY A 102 -4.11 18.47 -7.70
N ASP A 103 -3.16 19.21 -7.13
CA ASP A 103 -2.34 20.17 -7.90
C ASP A 103 -1.44 19.42 -8.89
N MET A 104 -1.51 19.85 -10.16
CA MET A 104 -0.76 19.27 -11.26
C MET A 104 0.42 20.14 -11.71
N ALA A 105 0.60 21.31 -11.09
CA ALA A 105 1.66 22.25 -11.44
C ALA A 105 2.88 22.16 -10.52
N ALA A 106 2.72 21.64 -9.30
CA ALA A 106 3.77 21.56 -8.29
C ALA A 106 4.27 20.13 -8.09
N GLY A 107 5.51 19.84 -8.45
CA GLY A 107 6.19 18.59 -8.13
C GLY A 107 6.63 18.56 -6.67
N VAL A 108 5.81 17.92 -5.79
CA VAL A 108 6.01 17.98 -4.33
C VAL A 108 7.32 17.34 -3.89
N PHE A 109 7.80 16.34 -4.63
CA PHE A 109 9.10 15.69 -4.45
C PHE A 109 9.81 15.53 -5.79
N GLY A 110 11.14 15.50 -5.74
CA GLY A 110 12.02 15.15 -6.85
C GLY A 110 12.98 14.02 -6.47
N GLU A 111 13.88 13.69 -7.41
CA GLU A 111 14.84 12.58 -7.30
C GLU A 111 15.57 12.52 -5.95
N MET A 112 16.21 13.61 -5.52
CA MET A 112 17.07 13.60 -4.33
C MET A 112 16.27 13.28 -3.05
N MET A 113 15.05 13.80 -2.93
CA MET A 113 14.20 13.54 -1.78
C MET A 113 13.70 12.09 -1.77
N LEU A 114 13.30 11.56 -2.91
CA LEU A 114 12.83 10.18 -3.01
C LEU A 114 13.98 9.17 -2.90
N THR A 115 15.18 9.52 -3.36
CA THR A 115 16.40 8.74 -3.10
C THR A 115 16.70 8.66 -1.60
N TYR A 116 16.61 9.80 -0.89
CA TYR A 116 16.75 9.82 0.57
C TYR A 116 15.68 8.96 1.25
N PHE A 117 14.40 9.14 0.88
CA PHE A 117 13.28 8.37 1.42
C PHE A 117 13.51 6.86 1.28
N LYS A 118 13.89 6.41 0.07
CA LYS A 118 14.23 5.01 -0.18
C LYS A 118 15.43 4.55 0.65
N GLY A 119 16.48 5.35 0.73
CA GLY A 119 17.68 5.07 1.52
C GLY A 119 17.39 4.91 3.03
N ARG A 120 16.34 5.58 3.52
CA ARG A 120 15.84 5.42 4.90
C ARG A 120 14.93 4.21 5.07
N GLY A 121 14.63 3.47 3.99
CA GLY A 121 13.78 2.28 4.02
C GLY A 121 12.31 2.55 3.73
N GLY A 122 11.95 3.75 3.24
CA GLY A 122 10.62 4.04 2.72
C GLY A 122 10.30 3.16 1.51
N ILE A 123 9.06 2.69 1.40
CA ILE A 123 8.66 1.68 0.41
C ILE A 123 7.62 2.15 -0.60
N GLY A 124 6.87 3.19 -0.29
CA GLY A 124 5.77 3.66 -1.13
C GLY A 124 5.47 5.14 -0.97
N VAL A 125 4.93 5.73 -2.02
CA VAL A 125 4.60 7.15 -2.13
C VAL A 125 3.20 7.27 -2.72
N VAL A 126 2.29 7.92 -2.01
CA VAL A 126 0.91 8.18 -2.43
C VAL A 126 0.70 9.68 -2.43
N ILE A 127 0.43 10.28 -3.58
CA ILE A 127 0.34 11.74 -3.74
C ILE A 127 -0.93 12.14 -4.48
N ASP A 128 -1.76 12.93 -3.84
CA ASP A 128 -2.85 13.64 -4.52
C ASP A 128 -2.31 14.85 -5.29
N GLY A 129 -1.46 14.60 -6.27
CA GLY A 129 -0.71 15.60 -7.05
C GLY A 129 0.39 14.97 -7.89
N CYS A 130 1.51 15.71 -8.04
CA CYS A 130 2.62 15.36 -8.93
C CYS A 130 3.97 15.22 -8.23
N VAL A 131 4.87 14.46 -8.85
CA VAL A 131 6.32 14.52 -8.62
C VAL A 131 7.02 15.15 -9.82
N ARG A 132 8.29 15.49 -9.64
CA ARG A 132 9.19 15.87 -10.75
C ARG A 132 10.35 14.88 -10.90
N ASP A 133 11.16 15.08 -11.90
CA ASP A 133 12.38 14.28 -12.19
C ASP A 133 12.07 12.79 -12.45
N TRP A 134 10.90 12.49 -13.06
CA TRP A 134 10.39 11.13 -13.24
C TRP A 134 11.40 10.16 -13.87
N PRO A 135 12.18 10.52 -14.93
CA PRO A 135 13.18 9.62 -15.50
C PRO A 135 14.25 9.13 -14.51
N HIS A 136 14.47 9.87 -13.42
CA HIS A 136 15.39 9.51 -12.35
C HIS A 136 14.69 8.90 -11.13
N VAL A 137 13.40 9.18 -10.96
CA VAL A 137 12.57 8.63 -9.87
C VAL A 137 12.12 7.21 -10.19
N GLU A 138 11.68 6.93 -11.42
CA GLU A 138 11.20 5.60 -11.84
C GLU A 138 12.21 4.47 -11.53
N PRO A 139 13.51 4.60 -11.84
CA PRO A 139 14.50 3.57 -11.54
C PRO A 139 14.74 3.31 -10.06
N LEU A 140 14.26 4.19 -9.17
CA LEU A 140 14.32 3.92 -7.73
C LEU A 140 13.48 2.69 -7.34
N GLY A 141 12.45 2.32 -8.13
CA GLY A 141 11.62 1.15 -7.87
C GLY A 141 10.74 1.28 -6.62
N LEU A 142 10.44 2.50 -6.16
CA LEU A 142 9.44 2.77 -5.14
C LEU A 142 8.03 2.47 -5.68
N GLY A 143 7.13 1.97 -4.85
CA GLY A 143 5.71 1.98 -5.18
C GLY A 143 5.20 3.42 -5.30
N MET A 144 4.60 3.79 -6.44
CA MET A 144 4.19 5.18 -6.71
C MET A 144 2.74 5.23 -7.16
N TRP A 145 1.89 5.92 -6.38
CA TRP A 145 0.48 6.20 -6.70
C TRP A 145 0.28 7.71 -6.69
N MET A 146 0.04 8.29 -7.86
CA MET A 146 -0.05 9.74 -8.00
C MET A 146 -0.89 10.14 -9.20
N ARG A 147 -1.21 11.43 -9.34
CA ARG A 147 -1.93 11.95 -10.49
C ARG A 147 -1.04 12.12 -11.72
N GLY A 148 0.23 12.48 -11.53
CA GLY A 148 1.09 12.75 -12.67
C GLY A 148 2.49 13.24 -12.32
N VAL A 149 3.16 13.80 -13.34
CA VAL A 149 4.49 14.37 -13.26
C VAL A 149 4.51 15.79 -13.82
N THR A 150 5.43 16.60 -13.36
CA THR A 150 5.63 17.98 -13.81
C THR A 150 7.12 18.34 -13.76
N PRO A 151 7.65 19.23 -14.63
CA PRO A 151 9.04 19.69 -14.51
C PRO A 151 9.23 20.73 -13.37
N ASN A 152 8.15 21.29 -12.83
CA ASN A 152 8.22 22.36 -11.84
C ASN A 152 8.54 21.80 -10.45
N HIS A 153 9.27 22.55 -9.65
CA HIS A 153 9.43 22.23 -8.23
C HIS A 153 8.26 22.80 -7.39
N GLY A 154 8.01 22.23 -6.21
CA GLY A 154 6.84 22.52 -5.40
C GLY A 154 6.65 23.99 -4.99
N TRP A 155 7.74 24.76 -4.86
CA TRP A 155 7.67 26.18 -4.50
C TRP A 155 7.38 27.13 -5.66
N GLN A 156 7.46 26.67 -6.90
CA GLN A 156 7.29 27.57 -8.06
C GLN A 156 5.86 28.05 -8.24
N HIS A 157 4.87 27.32 -7.74
CA HIS A 157 3.49 27.55 -8.11
C HIS A 157 2.55 27.84 -6.93
N THR A 158 1.44 27.14 -6.90
CA THR A 158 0.19 27.49 -6.24
C THR A 158 0.07 26.94 -4.83
N ILE A 159 0.91 25.96 -4.45
CA ILE A 159 0.82 25.30 -3.15
C ILE A 159 2.14 25.36 -2.38
N MET A 160 2.04 25.20 -1.06
CA MET A 160 3.19 25.13 -0.14
C MET A 160 3.01 24.00 0.86
N PRO A 161 4.10 23.36 1.36
CA PRO A 161 4.01 22.40 2.45
C PRO A 161 3.56 23.12 3.72
N PHE A 162 2.55 22.58 4.40
CA PHE A 162 1.88 23.28 5.49
C PHE A 162 2.00 22.57 6.84
N ALA A 163 1.82 21.24 6.87
CA ALA A 163 1.91 20.47 8.11
C ALA A 163 2.38 19.03 7.86
N VAL A 164 3.08 18.46 8.83
CA VAL A 164 3.66 17.12 8.81
C VAL A 164 3.01 16.27 9.89
N ASN A 165 2.67 15.03 9.54
CA ASN A 165 2.09 14.04 10.44
C ASN A 165 0.85 14.56 11.18
N VAL A 166 -0.05 15.19 10.41
CA VAL A 166 -1.40 15.62 10.80
C VAL A 166 -2.43 14.85 9.98
N PRO A 167 -3.72 14.82 10.40
CA PRO A 167 -4.78 14.29 9.56
C PRO A 167 -4.88 15.06 8.24
N ILE A 168 -4.97 14.34 7.12
CA ILE A 168 -5.04 14.90 5.77
C ILE A 168 -6.22 14.35 4.97
N ALA A 169 -6.57 14.99 3.86
CA ALA A 169 -7.61 14.54 2.94
C ALA A 169 -7.01 14.17 1.57
N CYS A 170 -6.26 13.06 1.51
CA CYS A 170 -5.61 12.62 0.27
C CYS A 170 -6.64 12.04 -0.70
N ALA A 171 -6.79 12.64 -1.88
CA ALA A 171 -7.76 12.24 -2.90
C ALA A 171 -9.19 12.02 -2.33
N GLY A 172 -9.61 12.90 -1.42
CA GLY A 172 -10.93 12.84 -0.79
C GLY A 172 -11.10 11.81 0.33
N VAL A 173 -10.03 11.14 0.75
CA VAL A 173 -10.04 10.16 1.84
C VAL A 173 -9.30 10.71 3.04
N LEU A 174 -9.92 10.62 4.23
CA LEU A 174 -9.26 10.97 5.49
C LEU A 174 -8.17 9.93 5.80
N VAL A 175 -6.94 10.39 5.95
CA VAL A 175 -5.79 9.61 6.37
C VAL A 175 -5.27 10.16 7.68
N MET A 176 -5.26 9.34 8.71
CA MET A 176 -4.63 9.68 9.99
C MET A 176 -3.15 9.30 9.96
N PRO A 177 -2.26 10.08 10.61
CA PRO A 177 -0.87 9.67 10.78
C PRO A 177 -0.78 8.28 11.43
N GLY A 178 -0.05 7.36 10.80
CA GLY A 178 0.08 5.98 11.27
C GLY A 178 -0.99 5.01 10.80
N ASP A 179 -2.05 5.45 10.09
CA ASP A 179 -2.96 4.53 9.40
C ASP A 179 -2.18 3.61 8.46
N ILE A 180 -2.70 2.40 8.23
CA ILE A 180 -2.03 1.46 7.33
C ILE A 180 -2.51 1.70 5.90
N ILE A 181 -1.58 1.85 4.98
CA ILE A 181 -1.85 1.93 3.55
C ILE A 181 -1.63 0.55 2.93
N ILE A 182 -2.59 0.09 2.14
CA ILE A 182 -2.43 -1.04 1.20
C ILE A 182 -2.55 -0.45 -0.19
N ALA A 183 -1.53 -0.67 -1.02
CA ALA A 183 -1.54 -0.15 -2.37
C ALA A 183 -0.90 -1.14 -3.36
N ASP A 184 -1.58 -1.35 -4.47
CA ASP A 184 -1.20 -2.26 -5.56
C ASP A 184 -1.65 -1.72 -6.94
N ASN A 185 -1.78 -2.58 -7.94
CA ASN A 185 -2.18 -2.16 -9.28
C ASN A 185 -3.63 -1.65 -9.38
N ASP A 186 -4.50 -2.00 -8.43
CA ASP A 186 -5.89 -1.53 -8.39
C ASP A 186 -6.01 -0.14 -7.75
N GLY A 187 -5.03 0.27 -6.94
CA GLY A 187 -4.99 1.58 -6.30
C GLY A 187 -4.44 1.56 -4.89
N ALA A 188 -4.63 2.66 -4.17
CA ALA A 188 -4.21 2.83 -2.79
C ALA A 188 -5.43 3.02 -1.88
N ILE A 189 -5.46 2.32 -0.75
CA ILE A 189 -6.52 2.39 0.25
C ILE A 189 -5.97 2.63 1.65
N VAL A 190 -6.82 3.19 2.51
CA VAL A 190 -6.54 3.42 3.93
C VAL A 190 -7.20 2.35 4.79
N VAL A 191 -6.44 1.76 5.68
CA VAL A 191 -6.93 0.82 6.71
C VAL A 191 -6.70 1.46 8.07
N PRO A 192 -7.77 1.85 8.80
CA PRO A 192 -7.65 2.28 10.18
C PRO A 192 -7.01 1.18 11.05
N VAL A 193 -5.97 1.52 11.81
CA VAL A 193 -5.20 0.54 12.61
C VAL A 193 -6.09 -0.35 13.47
N LYS A 194 -7.11 0.24 14.10
CA LYS A 194 -8.05 -0.49 14.98
C LYS A 194 -8.84 -1.59 14.29
N LEU A 195 -9.02 -1.51 12.96
CA LEU A 195 -9.77 -2.49 12.17
C LEU A 195 -8.86 -3.55 11.54
N ALA A 196 -7.55 -3.36 11.55
CA ALA A 196 -6.59 -4.26 10.92
C ALA A 196 -6.69 -5.73 11.41
N PRO A 197 -6.83 -6.03 12.71
CA PRO A 197 -6.96 -7.42 13.18
C PRO A 197 -8.20 -8.13 12.60
N GLU A 198 -9.34 -7.45 12.59
CA GLU A 198 -10.58 -8.03 12.05
C GLU A 198 -10.53 -8.15 10.53
N LEU A 199 -9.95 -7.15 9.85
CA LEU A 199 -9.73 -7.18 8.41
C LEU A 199 -8.86 -8.38 8.00
N ILE A 200 -7.75 -8.62 8.70
CA ILE A 200 -6.86 -9.77 8.45
C ILE A 200 -7.65 -11.07 8.54
N LYS A 201 -8.40 -11.27 9.62
CA LYS A 201 -9.21 -12.48 9.81
C LYS A 201 -10.20 -12.69 8.66
N LYS A 202 -11.02 -11.67 8.36
CA LYS A 202 -12.05 -11.74 7.30
C LYS A 202 -11.46 -11.96 5.91
N ALA A 203 -10.34 -11.31 5.62
CA ALA A 203 -9.68 -11.46 4.34
C ALA A 203 -9.03 -12.83 4.15
N GLN A 204 -8.49 -13.43 5.22
CA GLN A 204 -7.96 -14.80 5.19
C GLN A 204 -9.08 -15.80 4.91
N GLU A 205 -10.20 -15.72 5.64
CA GLU A 205 -11.39 -16.55 5.42
C GLU A 205 -11.90 -16.42 3.98
N LYS A 206 -11.91 -15.19 3.43
CA LYS A 206 -12.32 -14.92 2.07
C LYS A 206 -11.37 -15.51 1.04
N ASN A 207 -10.07 -15.32 1.20
CA ASN A 207 -9.06 -15.81 0.25
C ASN A 207 -9.12 -17.33 0.11
N GLU A 208 -9.40 -18.04 1.21
CA GLU A 208 -9.46 -19.51 1.25
C GLU A 208 -10.62 -20.05 0.37
N TRP A 209 -11.86 -19.55 0.54
CA TRP A 209 -12.97 -19.99 -0.28
C TRP A 209 -12.91 -19.44 -1.72
N GLU A 210 -12.31 -18.26 -1.94
CA GLU A 210 -12.08 -17.72 -3.28
C GLU A 210 -11.06 -18.54 -4.08
N GLU A 211 -10.07 -19.18 -3.43
CA GLU A 211 -9.17 -20.10 -4.11
C GLU A 211 -9.94 -21.30 -4.67
N PHE A 212 -10.77 -21.95 -3.86
CA PHE A 212 -11.66 -23.01 -4.31
C PHE A 212 -12.56 -22.55 -5.47
N THR A 213 -13.23 -21.42 -5.29
CA THR A 213 -14.12 -20.83 -6.32
C THR A 213 -13.37 -20.60 -7.62
N ARG A 214 -12.17 -20.03 -7.57
CA ARG A 214 -11.34 -19.78 -8.75
C ARG A 214 -11.01 -21.07 -9.51
N LEU A 215 -10.66 -22.13 -8.80
CA LEU A 215 -10.41 -23.45 -9.42
C LEU A 215 -11.65 -23.98 -10.13
N LYS A 216 -12.83 -23.89 -9.50
CA LYS A 216 -14.08 -24.36 -10.08
C LYS A 216 -14.50 -23.55 -11.31
N LEU A 217 -14.42 -22.21 -11.22
CA LEU A 217 -14.77 -21.34 -12.34
C LEU A 217 -13.79 -21.47 -13.51
N ALA A 218 -12.49 -21.60 -13.24
CA ALA A 218 -11.48 -21.83 -14.28
C ALA A 218 -11.70 -23.16 -15.02
N ALA A 219 -12.28 -24.17 -14.36
CA ALA A 219 -12.68 -25.43 -14.97
C ALA A 219 -14.04 -25.38 -15.71
N GLY A 220 -14.65 -24.19 -15.87
CA GLY A 220 -15.92 -24.02 -16.55
C GLY A 220 -17.16 -24.18 -15.66
N GLY A 221 -17.00 -24.11 -14.34
CA GLY A 221 -18.12 -24.17 -13.38
C GLY A 221 -19.09 -22.99 -13.52
N ASP A 222 -20.35 -23.21 -13.12
CA ASP A 222 -21.40 -22.20 -13.19
C ASP A 222 -21.18 -21.11 -12.14
N LEU A 223 -21.09 -19.84 -12.58
CA LEU A 223 -20.93 -18.68 -11.71
C LEU A 223 -22.03 -18.57 -10.64
N ARG A 224 -23.27 -18.94 -10.97
CA ARG A 224 -24.41 -18.92 -10.04
C ARG A 224 -24.28 -19.95 -8.91
N LYS A 225 -23.50 -21.02 -9.13
CA LYS A 225 -23.22 -22.05 -8.13
C LYS A 225 -22.05 -21.64 -7.21
N TYR A 226 -20.98 -21.10 -7.81
CA TYR A 226 -19.70 -20.94 -7.14
C TYR A 226 -19.39 -19.49 -6.71
N TYR A 227 -20.21 -18.49 -7.09
CA TYR A 227 -19.94 -17.10 -6.68
C TYR A 227 -21.22 -16.25 -6.53
N PRO A 228 -21.73 -16.08 -5.29
CA PRO A 228 -21.28 -16.73 -4.05
C PRO A 228 -21.55 -18.23 -4.05
N LEU A 229 -20.89 -18.97 -3.15
CA LEU A 229 -21.14 -20.41 -3.01
C LEU A 229 -22.61 -20.64 -2.61
N ASN A 230 -23.34 -21.44 -3.38
CA ASN A 230 -24.64 -21.94 -2.96
C ASN A 230 -24.47 -23.13 -2.01
N ALA A 231 -25.55 -23.70 -1.48
CA ALA A 231 -25.51 -24.80 -0.49
C ALA A 231 -24.76 -26.05 -1.00
N GLU A 232 -24.88 -26.37 -2.29
CA GLU A 232 -24.18 -27.51 -2.92
C GLU A 232 -22.68 -27.23 -3.03
N ALA A 233 -22.31 -26.05 -3.52
CA ALA A 233 -20.91 -25.63 -3.64
C ALA A 233 -20.24 -25.46 -2.27
N GLN A 234 -21.00 -25.08 -1.24
CA GLN A 234 -20.50 -25.02 0.13
C GLN A 234 -20.08 -26.41 0.64
N ALA A 235 -20.89 -27.45 0.38
CA ALA A 235 -20.54 -28.81 0.75
C ALA A 235 -19.28 -29.32 -0.01
N GLU A 236 -19.15 -28.95 -1.30
CA GLU A 236 -17.94 -29.27 -2.08
C GLU A 236 -16.70 -28.55 -1.53
N TYR A 237 -16.87 -27.30 -1.09
CA TYR A 237 -15.79 -26.52 -0.48
C TYR A 237 -15.30 -27.14 0.84
N GLU A 238 -16.23 -27.56 1.71
CA GLU A 238 -15.89 -28.21 2.98
C GLU A 238 -15.16 -29.54 2.77
N ALA A 239 -15.55 -30.32 1.75
CA ALA A 239 -14.85 -31.53 1.37
C ALA A 239 -13.43 -31.24 0.86
N TRP A 240 -13.29 -30.23 0.00
CA TRP A 240 -11.99 -29.75 -0.53
C TRP A 240 -11.06 -29.28 0.60
N LEU A 241 -11.55 -28.49 1.57
CA LEU A 241 -10.78 -28.07 2.75
C LEU A 241 -10.27 -29.27 3.54
N SER A 242 -11.14 -30.26 3.75
CA SER A 242 -10.76 -31.49 4.50
C SER A 242 -9.63 -32.26 3.83
N GLU A 243 -9.58 -32.26 2.49
CA GLU A 243 -8.51 -32.89 1.72
C GLU A 243 -7.20 -32.09 1.80
N GLN A 244 -7.26 -30.75 1.81
CA GLN A 244 -6.07 -29.89 1.91
C GLN A 244 -5.39 -29.98 3.28
N HIS A 245 -6.17 -30.19 4.35
CA HIS A 245 -5.66 -30.30 5.72
C HIS A 245 -5.23 -31.72 6.13
N GLN A 246 -5.36 -32.72 5.23
CA GLN A 246 -4.80 -34.05 5.50
C GLN A 246 -3.27 -34.00 5.38
N PRO A 247 -2.51 -34.44 6.41
CA PRO A 247 -1.07 -34.49 6.31
C PRO A 247 -0.67 -35.43 5.14
N HIS A 248 0.10 -34.93 4.20
CA HIS A 248 0.67 -35.72 3.12
C HIS A 248 1.43 -36.91 3.76
N VAL A 249 0.80 -38.10 3.80
CA VAL A 249 1.51 -39.35 4.09
C VAL A 249 2.40 -39.58 2.89
N SER A 250 3.67 -39.23 3.01
CA SER A 250 4.68 -39.51 1.99
C SER A 250 4.68 -41.01 1.69
N LYS A 251 4.32 -41.40 0.45
CA LYS A 251 4.48 -42.80 -0.01
C LYS A 251 5.93 -43.19 0.21
N PRO A 252 6.18 -44.34 0.86
CA PRO A 252 7.55 -44.83 1.07
C PRO A 252 8.24 -45.02 -0.28
N ALA A 253 9.47 -44.51 -0.39
CA ALA A 253 10.30 -44.67 -1.58
C ALA A 253 10.40 -46.16 -1.99
N PRO A 254 10.32 -46.48 -3.29
CA PRO A 254 10.44 -47.85 -3.75
C PRO A 254 11.80 -48.42 -3.32
N ARG A 255 11.76 -49.55 -2.60
CA ARG A 255 12.96 -50.27 -2.16
C ARG A 255 13.88 -50.57 -3.35
N ALA A 256 15.11 -50.10 -3.29
CA ALA A 256 16.15 -50.41 -4.26
C ALA A 256 16.35 -51.92 -4.38
N ARG A 257 16.12 -52.46 -5.59
CA ARG A 257 16.43 -53.85 -5.90
C ARG A 257 17.94 -54.09 -5.73
N LYS A 258 18.32 -54.96 -4.79
CA LYS A 258 19.69 -55.43 -4.65
C LYS A 258 20.14 -56.11 -5.96
N ARG A 259 21.10 -55.54 -6.64
CA ARG A 259 21.82 -56.13 -7.74
C ARG A 259 22.66 -57.29 -7.17
N THR A 260 22.26 -58.53 -7.45
CA THR A 260 23.11 -59.74 -7.25
C THR A 260 24.30 -59.67 -8.20
N LYS A 261 25.50 -59.57 -7.65
CA LYS A 261 26.73 -59.77 -8.41
C LYS A 261 26.79 -61.23 -8.82
N LYS A 262 26.81 -61.53 -10.11
CA LYS A 262 27.31 -62.83 -10.65
C LYS A 262 28.83 -62.72 -10.69
N THR A 263 29.47 -63.62 -9.96
CA THR A 263 30.89 -63.99 -10.10
C THR A 263 31.03 -64.91 -11.29
N GLU A 264 31.87 -64.56 -12.21
CA GLU A 264 32.75 -65.40 -13.01
C GLU A 264 34.01 -64.62 -13.30
#